data_fc2dee2b5f906f1f6ef7856d384b63f5
#
_entry.id   fc2dee2b5f906f1f6ef7856d384b63f5
#
_cell.length_a   1.000
_cell.length_b   1.000
_cell.length_c   1.000
_cell.angle_alpha   90.00
_cell.angle_beta   90.00
_cell.angle_gamma   90.00
#
_symmetry.space_group_name_H-M   'P 1'
#
loop_
_entity.id
_entity.type
_entity.pdbx_description
1 polymer ?
#
loop_
_entity_poly.entity_id
_entity_poly.type
_entity_poly.pdbx_seq_one_letter_code
_entity_poly.pdbx_strand_id
1 'polypeptide(L)'
;IQLEDYHDYSTGQPSFLMNEEYTGTKIIQTQSPYASNLDLNTSFLENLFPKDNESFPRLGDVLMRTKNNVVDISNTNHRNFTLLGDPALQLAYPQYDIVLTDVQDSAKALDLVTISGEIQHNGVKLNNFNGLVYPKVYDKRRDFQTLGQDESPVFVFDLQKNLLFKGKSSVENGEFSFSFIVPKDINYDFGNGKISLYAKGDIQDELCDALGHNLDMVVGGTSSEYTEDFEGPQIELFMNDTNFIFGGITDANPSLFAKLYDESGINTVSNGIGHDMLAIIDEESSNPIVLNDFYESDINSYKSGIIDYPFSTLSEGKHSLTVKVWDVHNNSAEGVTEFVVLSSNNLTIQNLLNYPNPVVDFTSFYFEHNQNNEQMKVVLQIIDLQGRVVKEIKEDITPNGYRYGPIQWDGKSESGDKLNTGVYVYSLIAS
;
A
#
# COMPACT_ATOMS: atom_id res chain seq x y z
N ILE A 1 -3.01 -14.28 5.76
CA ILE A 1 -4.47 -14.54 5.73
C ILE A 1 -5.13 -13.39 6.48
N GLN A 2 -5.73 -12.46 5.75
CA GLN A 2 -6.57 -11.43 6.36
C GLN A 2 -7.97 -12.06 6.50
N LEU A 3 -8.41 -12.26 7.73
CA LEU A 3 -9.80 -12.59 8.02
C LEU A 3 -10.56 -11.26 8.08
N GLU A 4 -11.31 -10.93 7.03
CA GLU A 4 -12.23 -9.80 7.04
C GLU A 4 -13.57 -10.25 7.63
N ASP A 5 -14.03 -9.55 8.67
CA ASP A 5 -15.40 -9.69 9.18
C ASP A 5 -16.36 -9.00 8.22
N TYR A 6 -17.02 -9.75 7.39
CA TYR A 6 -18.12 -9.25 6.57
C TYR A 6 -19.42 -9.36 7.34
N HIS A 7 -20.00 -8.24 7.76
CA HIS A 7 -21.34 -8.18 8.33
C HIS A 7 -22.37 -8.12 7.19
N ASP A 8 -23.09 -9.20 6.99
CA ASP A 8 -24.33 -9.17 6.22
C ASP A 8 -25.45 -8.55 7.08
N TYR A 9 -25.69 -7.26 6.89
CA TYR A 9 -26.73 -6.51 7.60
C TYR A 9 -28.16 -6.98 7.30
N SER A 10 -28.36 -7.85 6.30
CA SER A 10 -29.70 -8.36 5.95
C SER A 10 -30.17 -9.53 6.80
N THR A 11 -29.25 -10.25 7.43
CA THR A 11 -29.57 -11.49 8.19
C THR A 11 -29.10 -11.47 9.64
N GLY A 12 -28.30 -10.46 10.07
CA GLY A 12 -27.76 -10.36 11.44
C GLY A 12 -26.77 -11.46 11.82
N GLN A 13 -26.20 -12.19 10.85
CA GLN A 13 -25.29 -13.30 11.08
C GLN A 13 -23.86 -12.95 10.63
N PRO A 14 -22.81 -13.18 11.44
CA PRO A 14 -21.44 -13.06 10.99
C PRO A 14 -21.10 -14.17 9.99
N SER A 15 -20.71 -13.82 8.79
CA SER A 15 -20.18 -14.76 7.80
C SER A 15 -18.67 -14.53 7.67
N PHE A 16 -17.86 -15.57 7.94
CA PHE A 16 -16.42 -15.52 7.72
C PHE A 16 -16.13 -15.86 6.26
N LEU A 17 -15.60 -14.89 5.51
CA LEU A 17 -15.04 -15.10 4.19
C LEU A 17 -13.51 -15.17 4.33
N MET A 18 -12.91 -16.30 3.96
CA MET A 18 -11.48 -16.30 3.60
C MET A 18 -11.37 -15.64 2.23
N ASN A 19 -10.45 -14.69 2.10
CA ASN A 19 -10.27 -13.91 0.87
C ASN A 19 -10.17 -14.83 -0.35
N GLU A 20 -11.09 -14.69 -1.30
CA GLU A 20 -11.24 -15.58 -2.46
C GLU A 20 -10.03 -15.55 -3.41
N GLU A 21 -9.21 -14.51 -3.38
CA GLU A 21 -8.07 -14.36 -4.30
C GLU A 21 -6.95 -15.38 -4.09
N TYR A 22 -6.85 -16.02 -2.90
CA TYR A 22 -5.70 -16.87 -2.57
C TYR A 22 -5.99 -18.36 -2.43
N THR A 23 -7.20 -18.80 -2.16
CA THR A 23 -7.44 -20.22 -1.87
C THR A 23 -8.57 -20.88 -2.65
N GLY A 24 -9.50 -20.12 -3.22
CA GLY A 24 -10.71 -20.68 -3.86
C GLY A 24 -11.55 -21.55 -2.91
N THR A 25 -11.32 -21.46 -1.59
CA THR A 25 -11.94 -22.30 -0.58
C THR A 25 -12.75 -21.46 0.40
N LYS A 26 -14.01 -21.81 0.60
CA LYS A 26 -14.95 -21.10 1.46
C LYS A 26 -15.61 -22.02 2.46
N ILE A 27 -15.76 -21.58 3.72
CA ILE A 27 -16.58 -22.26 4.73
C ILE A 27 -17.91 -21.53 4.82
N ILE A 28 -19.01 -22.23 4.54
CA ILE A 28 -20.36 -21.68 4.59
C ILE A 28 -21.12 -22.25 5.78
N GLN A 29 -21.75 -21.37 6.56
CA GLN A 29 -22.70 -21.69 7.60
C GLN A 29 -24.13 -21.63 7.07
N THR A 30 -24.96 -22.61 7.40
CA THR A 30 -26.33 -22.67 6.90
C THR A 30 -27.41 -22.29 7.90
N GLN A 31 -27.20 -22.38 9.21
CA GLN A 31 -28.04 -21.83 10.33
C GLN A 31 -27.54 -22.30 11.70
N SER A 32 -27.40 -21.41 12.71
CA SER A 32 -27.12 -21.85 14.07
C SER A 32 -27.06 -20.80 15.19
N PRO A 33 -27.13 -21.18 16.47
CA PRO A 33 -26.94 -20.29 17.61
C PRO A 33 -25.49 -19.79 17.74
N TYR A 34 -25.35 -18.53 18.14
CA TYR A 34 -24.09 -17.77 18.20
C TYR A 34 -22.95 -18.47 18.96
N ALA A 35 -23.20 -19.04 20.14
CA ALA A 35 -22.14 -19.62 20.97
C ALA A 35 -21.45 -20.84 20.33
N SER A 36 -22.20 -21.70 19.65
CA SER A 36 -21.62 -22.88 19.00
C SER A 36 -20.87 -22.59 17.70
N ASN A 37 -21.11 -21.41 17.08
CA ASN A 37 -20.33 -20.94 15.96
C ASN A 37 -18.95 -20.45 16.42
N LEU A 38 -18.90 -19.73 17.55
CA LEU A 38 -17.64 -19.26 18.13
C LEU A 38 -16.73 -20.44 18.50
N ASP A 39 -17.28 -21.48 19.17
CA ASP A 39 -16.54 -22.68 19.54
C ASP A 39 -15.95 -23.39 18.32
N LEU A 40 -16.74 -23.52 17.26
CA LEU A 40 -16.28 -24.15 16.01
C LEU A 40 -15.20 -23.29 15.31
N ASN A 41 -15.39 -21.98 15.26
CA ASN A 41 -14.42 -21.08 14.68
C ASN A 41 -13.08 -21.08 15.44
N THR A 42 -13.15 -21.00 16.78
CA THR A 42 -11.97 -21.09 17.64
C THR A 42 -11.22 -22.41 17.41
N SER A 43 -11.95 -23.54 17.44
CA SER A 43 -11.36 -24.85 17.18
C SER A 43 -10.79 -24.97 15.77
N PHE A 44 -11.39 -24.32 14.76
CA PHE A 44 -10.85 -24.32 13.40
C PHE A 44 -9.49 -23.61 13.36
N LEU A 45 -9.36 -22.42 13.95
CA LEU A 45 -8.11 -21.68 14.01
C LEU A 45 -7.03 -22.43 14.82
N GLU A 46 -7.39 -23.05 15.93
CA GLU A 46 -6.48 -23.87 16.74
C GLU A 46 -5.93 -25.10 16.00
N ASN A 47 -6.69 -25.68 15.07
CA ASN A 47 -6.25 -26.81 14.25
C ASN A 47 -5.57 -26.42 12.94
N LEU A 48 -5.65 -25.13 12.53
CA LEU A 48 -5.17 -24.67 11.24
C LEU A 48 -3.63 -24.54 11.20
N PHE A 49 -3.02 -24.04 12.27
CA PHE A 49 -1.61 -23.67 12.29
C PHE A 49 -0.63 -24.70 12.90
N PRO A 50 -1.03 -25.61 13.80
CA PRO A 50 -0.10 -26.62 14.32
C PRO A 50 0.42 -27.55 13.22
N LYS A 51 1.72 -27.83 13.22
CA LYS A 51 2.35 -28.81 12.32
C LYS A 51 2.13 -30.24 12.83
N ASP A 52 1.80 -31.15 11.93
CA ASP A 52 1.77 -32.58 12.17
C ASP A 52 3.04 -33.21 11.55
N ASN A 53 3.92 -33.75 12.36
CA ASN A 53 5.17 -34.36 11.87
C ASN A 53 5.92 -33.47 10.85
N GLU A 54 6.14 -32.20 11.23
CA GLU A 54 6.80 -31.16 10.41
C GLU A 54 6.00 -30.67 9.19
N SER A 55 4.79 -31.17 8.96
CA SER A 55 3.91 -30.75 7.87
C SER A 55 2.70 -30.01 8.38
N PHE A 56 2.28 -28.95 7.70
CA PHE A 56 1.03 -28.27 7.96
C PHE A 56 -0.18 -29.11 7.49
N PRO A 57 -1.33 -29.03 8.18
CA PRO A 57 -2.50 -29.83 7.86
C PRO A 57 -3.17 -29.39 6.56
N ARG A 58 -3.83 -30.32 5.88
CA ARG A 58 -4.77 -30.03 4.79
C ARG A 58 -6.07 -29.44 5.35
N LEU A 59 -6.75 -28.57 4.60
CA LEU A 59 -7.99 -27.93 5.06
C LEU A 59 -9.09 -28.94 5.43
N GLY A 60 -9.18 -30.06 4.72
CA GLY A 60 -10.10 -31.16 5.08
C GLY A 60 -9.79 -31.79 6.43
N ASP A 61 -8.50 -32.01 6.74
CA ASP A 61 -8.08 -32.55 8.03
C ASP A 61 -8.35 -31.56 9.17
N VAL A 62 -8.10 -30.24 8.92
CA VAL A 62 -8.45 -29.17 9.85
C VAL A 62 -9.95 -29.17 10.17
N LEU A 63 -10.82 -29.18 9.16
CA LEU A 63 -12.27 -29.18 9.38
C LEU A 63 -12.74 -30.47 10.08
N MET A 64 -12.19 -31.63 9.72
CA MET A 64 -12.50 -32.88 10.36
C MET A 64 -12.16 -32.85 11.86
N ARG A 65 -10.94 -32.39 12.23
CA ARG A 65 -10.53 -32.25 13.64
C ARG A 65 -11.40 -31.25 14.37
N THR A 66 -11.65 -30.09 13.76
CA THR A 66 -12.52 -29.03 14.29
C THR A 66 -13.89 -29.61 14.66
N LYS A 67 -14.52 -30.31 13.75
CA LYS A 67 -15.84 -30.93 13.99
C LYS A 67 -15.79 -31.96 15.10
N ASN A 68 -14.72 -32.76 15.19
CA ASN A 68 -14.56 -33.75 16.24
C ASN A 68 -14.31 -33.14 17.62
N ASN A 69 -13.58 -32.01 17.68
CA ASN A 69 -13.27 -31.31 18.93
C ASN A 69 -14.51 -30.63 19.56
N VAL A 70 -15.44 -30.13 18.72
CA VAL A 70 -16.66 -29.44 19.18
C VAL A 70 -17.90 -30.32 19.21
N VAL A 71 -17.74 -31.65 19.24
CA VAL A 71 -18.87 -32.59 19.37
C VAL A 71 -19.51 -32.44 20.75
N ASP A 72 -20.67 -31.79 20.80
CA ASP A 72 -21.60 -31.86 21.90
C ASP A 72 -22.81 -32.69 21.45
N ILE A 73 -23.17 -33.73 22.24
CA ILE A 73 -24.29 -34.61 21.94
C ILE A 73 -25.63 -33.85 21.90
N SER A 74 -25.70 -32.72 22.60
CA SER A 74 -26.88 -31.85 22.64
C SER A 74 -26.93 -30.83 21.48
N ASN A 75 -25.80 -30.58 20.80
CA ASN A 75 -25.67 -29.57 19.77
C ASN A 75 -25.19 -30.19 18.44
N THR A 76 -26.05 -30.18 17.44
CA THR A 76 -25.75 -30.72 16.10
C THR A 76 -25.16 -29.68 15.15
N ASN A 77 -24.85 -28.48 15.63
CA ASN A 77 -24.39 -27.35 14.80
C ASN A 77 -23.15 -27.69 13.98
N HIS A 78 -22.17 -28.38 14.55
CA HIS A 78 -20.95 -28.80 13.84
C HIS A 78 -21.22 -29.55 12.51
N ARG A 79 -22.43 -30.10 12.33
CA ARG A 79 -22.86 -30.80 11.10
C ARG A 79 -23.27 -29.82 9.98
N ASN A 80 -23.65 -28.60 10.36
CA ASN A 80 -24.15 -27.58 9.41
C ASN A 80 -23.04 -26.86 8.63
N PHE A 81 -21.77 -27.08 8.98
CA PHE A 81 -20.64 -26.50 8.30
C PHE A 81 -20.10 -27.41 7.21
N THR A 82 -19.85 -26.86 6.06
CA THR A 82 -19.30 -27.59 4.90
C THR A 82 -18.11 -26.83 4.32
N LEU A 83 -17.02 -27.56 4.04
CA LEU A 83 -15.89 -27.02 3.28
C LEU A 83 -16.28 -27.02 1.79
N LEU A 84 -16.29 -25.84 1.18
CA LEU A 84 -16.42 -25.71 -0.26
C LEU A 84 -15.01 -25.44 -0.83
N GLY A 85 -14.55 -26.36 -1.66
CA GLY A 85 -13.22 -26.34 -2.24
C GLY A 85 -12.52 -27.69 -2.12
N ASP A 86 -11.25 -27.76 -2.49
CA ASP A 86 -10.47 -29.00 -2.40
C ASP A 86 -10.05 -29.27 -0.95
N PRO A 87 -10.52 -30.36 -0.31
CA PRO A 87 -10.12 -30.72 1.04
C PRO A 87 -8.65 -31.14 1.16
N ALA A 88 -7.99 -31.47 0.04
CA ALA A 88 -6.57 -31.81 0.01
C ALA A 88 -5.67 -30.57 -0.01
N LEU A 89 -6.24 -29.37 -0.22
CA LEU A 89 -5.49 -28.13 -0.26
C LEU A 89 -4.80 -27.84 1.08
N GLN A 90 -3.54 -27.51 1.03
CA GLN A 90 -2.78 -26.88 2.12
C GLN A 90 -2.68 -25.38 1.86
N LEU A 91 -2.74 -24.56 2.91
CA LEU A 91 -2.46 -23.14 2.76
C LEU A 91 -0.96 -22.93 2.44
N ALA A 92 -0.64 -21.80 1.80
CA ALA A 92 0.72 -21.39 1.58
C ALA A 92 1.32 -20.86 2.91
N TYR A 93 1.75 -21.79 3.75
CA TYR A 93 2.43 -21.44 4.99
C TYR A 93 3.86 -20.99 4.72
N PRO A 94 4.39 -20.03 5.50
CA PRO A 94 5.78 -19.62 5.39
C PRO A 94 6.73 -20.82 5.58
N GLN A 95 7.78 -20.85 4.75
CA GLN A 95 8.73 -21.97 4.71
C GLN A 95 9.76 -21.90 5.83
N TYR A 96 10.12 -20.67 6.23
CA TYR A 96 11.20 -20.39 7.17
C TYR A 96 10.73 -19.55 8.34
N ASP A 97 11.55 -19.49 9.39
CA ASP A 97 11.30 -18.74 10.60
C ASP A 97 12.11 -17.44 10.60
N ILE A 98 11.53 -16.35 11.09
CA ILE A 98 12.23 -15.11 11.43
C ILE A 98 12.48 -15.09 12.92
N VAL A 99 13.72 -14.97 13.32
CA VAL A 99 14.13 -14.87 14.72
C VAL A 99 14.76 -13.51 14.96
N LEU A 100 14.26 -12.78 15.95
CA LEU A 100 14.85 -11.51 16.36
C LEU A 100 16.10 -11.76 17.22
N THR A 101 17.21 -11.10 16.86
CA THR A 101 18.50 -11.24 17.53
C THR A 101 18.80 -10.07 18.46
N ASP A 102 18.23 -8.89 18.17
CA ASP A 102 18.33 -7.70 19.00
C ASP A 102 16.99 -6.95 18.98
N VAL A 103 16.41 -6.79 20.16
CA VAL A 103 15.15 -6.06 20.41
C VAL A 103 15.28 -5.30 21.71
N GLN A 104 15.01 -4.01 21.68
CA GLN A 104 14.94 -3.23 22.91
C GLN A 104 13.82 -3.74 23.82
N ASP A 105 14.06 -3.83 25.12
CA ASP A 105 13.07 -4.26 26.10
C ASP A 105 11.85 -3.33 26.17
N SER A 106 12.03 -2.05 25.84
CA SER A 106 10.94 -1.06 25.87
C SER A 106 11.05 -0.04 24.72
N ALA A 107 9.89 0.37 24.22
CA ALA A 107 9.70 1.41 23.21
C ALA A 107 8.82 2.53 23.79
N LYS A 108 9.40 3.72 24.03
CA LYS A 108 8.69 4.89 24.56
C LYS A 108 8.35 5.85 23.42
N ALA A 109 7.32 6.69 23.60
CA ALA A 109 7.03 7.74 22.64
C ALA A 109 8.29 8.56 22.32
N LEU A 110 8.57 8.77 21.05
CA LEU A 110 9.71 9.47 20.48
C LEU A 110 11.09 8.79 20.68
N ASP A 111 11.13 7.54 21.13
CA ASP A 111 12.36 6.74 21.10
C ASP A 111 12.69 6.32 19.66
N LEU A 112 13.96 6.38 19.30
CA LEU A 112 14.48 5.66 18.15
C LEU A 112 14.69 4.18 18.51
N VAL A 113 13.86 3.32 17.95
CA VAL A 113 13.93 1.88 18.16
C VAL A 113 14.63 1.23 16.97
N THR A 114 15.62 0.38 17.25
CA THR A 114 16.27 -0.47 16.22
C THR A 114 16.07 -1.92 16.58
N ILE A 115 15.66 -2.72 15.59
CA ILE A 115 15.38 -4.13 15.73
C ILE A 115 16.17 -4.87 14.67
N SER A 116 16.85 -5.94 15.08
CA SER A 116 17.62 -6.81 14.18
C SER A 116 17.17 -8.26 14.30
N GLY A 117 17.33 -9.01 13.23
CA GLY A 117 16.95 -10.41 13.21
C GLY A 117 17.58 -11.18 12.05
N GLU A 118 17.28 -12.46 12.01
CA GLU A 118 17.78 -13.36 10.98
C GLU A 118 16.71 -14.37 10.54
N ILE A 119 16.88 -14.86 9.32
CA ILE A 119 16.03 -15.93 8.75
C ILE A 119 16.67 -17.27 9.09
N GLN A 120 15.88 -18.17 9.65
CA GLN A 120 16.33 -19.48 10.08
C GLN A 120 15.51 -20.63 9.47
N HIS A 121 16.14 -21.79 9.36
CA HIS A 121 15.48 -23.06 9.12
C HIS A 121 15.91 -24.06 10.18
N ASN A 122 14.97 -24.58 10.96
CA ASN A 122 15.23 -25.52 12.06
C ASN A 122 16.31 -25.02 13.04
N GLY A 123 16.29 -23.72 13.38
CA GLY A 123 17.22 -23.11 14.32
C GLY A 123 18.61 -22.79 13.73
N VAL A 124 18.80 -22.91 12.42
CA VAL A 124 20.04 -22.57 11.73
C VAL A 124 19.82 -21.42 10.77
N LYS A 125 20.66 -20.38 10.87
CA LYS A 125 20.59 -19.21 9.99
C LYS A 125 20.82 -19.59 8.52
N LEU A 126 19.99 -19.03 7.63
CA LEU A 126 20.07 -19.19 6.19
C LEU A 126 20.94 -18.08 5.57
N ASN A 127 22.24 -18.32 5.46
CA ASN A 127 23.19 -17.32 4.93
C ASN A 127 23.03 -17.01 3.43
N ASN A 128 22.15 -17.68 2.74
CA ASN A 128 21.87 -17.50 1.31
C ASN A 128 20.46 -16.96 1.03
N PHE A 129 19.70 -16.60 2.06
CA PHE A 129 18.41 -15.91 1.88
C PHE A 129 18.66 -14.42 1.63
N ASN A 130 18.16 -13.91 0.50
CA ASN A 130 18.20 -12.50 0.16
C ASN A 130 16.80 -12.04 -0.26
N GLY A 131 16.40 -10.83 0.15
CA GLY A 131 15.06 -10.32 -0.15
C GLY A 131 14.66 -9.11 0.68
N LEU A 132 13.40 -9.07 1.06
CA LEU A 132 12.81 -7.98 1.86
C LEU A 132 12.07 -8.55 3.05
N VAL A 133 12.19 -7.88 4.20
CA VAL A 133 11.33 -8.08 5.36
C VAL A 133 10.34 -6.92 5.49
N TYR A 134 9.12 -7.24 5.89
CA TYR A 134 8.00 -6.32 6.07
C TYR A 134 7.59 -6.29 7.55
N PRO A 135 8.24 -5.46 8.36
CA PRO A 135 7.88 -5.32 9.78
C PRO A 135 6.59 -4.55 9.97
N LYS A 136 5.77 -5.02 10.92
CA LYS A 136 4.65 -4.30 11.50
C LYS A 136 4.80 -4.32 13.02
N VAL A 137 4.87 -3.16 13.64
CA VAL A 137 4.97 -3.01 15.09
C VAL A 137 3.66 -2.42 15.60
N TYR A 138 3.06 -3.07 16.58
CA TYR A 138 1.77 -2.67 17.13
C TYR A 138 1.93 -2.23 18.60
N ASP A 139 1.11 -1.26 18.96
CA ASP A 139 0.92 -0.85 20.35
C ASP A 139 0.29 -2.02 21.16
N LYS A 140 0.14 -1.84 22.45
CA LYS A 140 -0.53 -2.79 23.34
C LYS A 140 -2.00 -2.99 22.99
N ARG A 141 -2.58 -4.06 23.51
CA ARG A 141 -4.01 -4.33 23.39
C ARG A 141 -4.85 -3.23 24.02
N ARG A 142 -6.02 -2.96 23.43
CA ARG A 142 -7.02 -2.03 23.94
C ARG A 142 -8.38 -2.73 24.00
N ASP A 143 -9.16 -2.37 25.04
CA ASP A 143 -10.53 -2.84 25.17
C ASP A 143 -11.45 -2.10 24.19
N PHE A 144 -12.29 -2.88 23.55
CA PHE A 144 -13.38 -2.42 22.70
C PHE A 144 -14.69 -2.96 23.24
N GLN A 145 -15.79 -2.32 22.87
CA GLN A 145 -17.12 -2.71 23.30
C GLN A 145 -18.06 -2.81 22.11
N THR A 146 -18.89 -3.84 22.10
CA THR A 146 -20.01 -3.93 21.16
C THR A 146 -21.05 -2.86 21.49
N LEU A 147 -21.86 -2.48 20.50
CA LEU A 147 -22.88 -1.44 20.70
C LEU A 147 -24.05 -1.88 21.59
N GLY A 148 -24.19 -3.16 21.90
CA GLY A 148 -25.31 -3.68 22.70
C GLY A 148 -26.66 -3.46 22.04
N GLN A 149 -26.76 -3.59 20.72
CA GLN A 149 -27.99 -3.45 19.94
C GLN A 149 -28.86 -4.71 20.01
N ASP A 150 -30.12 -4.59 19.63
CA ASP A 150 -31.09 -5.69 19.54
C ASP A 150 -31.22 -6.54 20.83
N GLU A 151 -31.29 -5.85 21.98
CA GLU A 151 -31.40 -6.47 23.33
C GLU A 151 -30.18 -7.32 23.73
N SER A 152 -29.10 -7.29 22.95
CA SER A 152 -27.85 -7.97 23.30
C SER A 152 -27.08 -7.19 24.36
N PRO A 153 -26.46 -7.86 25.35
CA PRO A 153 -25.61 -7.15 26.31
C PRO A 153 -24.38 -6.59 25.63
N VAL A 154 -23.85 -5.49 26.15
CA VAL A 154 -22.54 -4.97 25.76
C VAL A 154 -21.49 -6.01 26.09
N PHE A 155 -20.70 -6.41 25.10
CA PHE A 155 -19.58 -7.33 25.27
C PHE A 155 -18.26 -6.56 25.13
N VAL A 156 -17.36 -6.73 26.10
CA VAL A 156 -16.02 -6.14 26.09
C VAL A 156 -15.03 -7.18 25.56
N PHE A 157 -14.20 -6.76 24.60
CA PHE A 157 -13.15 -7.60 24.03
C PHE A 157 -11.90 -6.75 23.77
N ASP A 158 -10.74 -7.39 23.75
CA ASP A 158 -9.47 -6.70 23.49
C ASP A 158 -8.99 -6.94 22.06
N LEU A 159 -8.44 -5.86 21.44
CA LEU A 159 -7.81 -5.90 20.13
C LEU A 159 -6.44 -5.25 20.18
N GLN A 160 -5.50 -5.80 19.44
CA GLN A 160 -4.17 -5.25 19.22
C GLN A 160 -4.02 -4.83 17.75
N LYS A 161 -4.63 -3.69 17.39
CA LYS A 161 -4.69 -3.20 16.02
C LYS A 161 -3.94 -1.87 15.77
N ASN A 162 -3.63 -1.13 16.83
CA ASN A 162 -2.97 0.17 16.68
C ASN A 162 -1.53 -0.04 16.23
N LEU A 163 -1.25 0.38 15.00
CA LEU A 163 0.05 0.26 14.37
C LEU A 163 0.96 1.40 14.88
N LEU A 164 2.18 1.10 15.28
CA LEU A 164 3.24 2.08 15.59
C LEU A 164 4.16 2.30 14.40
N PHE A 165 4.42 1.23 13.63
CA PHE A 165 5.30 1.28 12.47
C PHE A 165 4.93 0.19 11.47
N LYS A 166 5.00 0.54 10.18
CA LYS A 166 4.92 -0.36 9.03
C LYS A 166 6.02 0.04 8.06
N GLY A 167 6.88 -0.90 7.69
CA GLY A 167 8.02 -0.59 6.84
C GLY A 167 8.48 -1.74 5.95
N LYS A 168 9.56 -1.48 5.23
CA LYS A 168 10.31 -2.46 4.41
C LYS A 168 11.80 -2.35 4.72
N SER A 169 12.48 -3.50 4.87
CA SER A 169 13.94 -3.52 4.99
C SER A 169 14.54 -4.65 4.17
N SER A 170 15.77 -4.46 3.70
CA SER A 170 16.50 -5.51 2.98
C SER A 170 16.89 -6.64 3.93
N VAL A 171 16.87 -7.87 3.40
CA VAL A 171 17.47 -9.05 4.00
C VAL A 171 18.67 -9.44 3.15
N GLU A 172 19.86 -9.44 3.74
CA GLU A 172 21.10 -9.79 3.07
C GLU A 172 21.79 -10.92 3.84
N ASN A 173 22.10 -12.03 3.17
CA ASN A 173 22.71 -13.21 3.79
C ASN A 173 21.95 -13.71 5.02
N GLY A 174 20.61 -13.62 4.97
CA GLY A 174 19.71 -14.03 6.04
C GLY A 174 19.63 -13.07 7.22
N GLU A 175 20.27 -11.90 7.20
CA GLU A 175 20.23 -10.89 8.25
C GLU A 175 19.48 -9.66 7.80
N PHE A 176 18.81 -9.00 8.74
CA PHE A 176 18.14 -7.71 8.52
C PHE A 176 18.20 -6.84 9.76
N SER A 177 18.04 -5.54 9.54
CA SER A 177 17.84 -4.57 10.61
C SER A 177 16.92 -3.44 10.10
N PHE A 178 16.05 -2.94 10.95
CA PHE A 178 15.23 -1.76 10.67
C PHE A 178 15.13 -0.87 11.89
N SER A 179 14.92 0.42 11.65
CA SER A 179 14.74 1.41 12.71
C SER A 179 13.48 2.23 12.44
N PHE A 180 12.88 2.75 13.51
CA PHE A 180 11.77 3.70 13.44
C PHE A 180 11.72 4.54 14.71
N ILE A 181 11.08 5.70 14.63
CA ILE A 181 10.76 6.50 15.82
C ILE A 181 9.33 6.17 16.24
N VAL A 182 9.12 5.87 17.52
CA VAL A 182 7.80 5.60 18.08
C VAL A 182 6.96 6.89 18.05
N PRO A 183 5.78 6.89 17.43
CA PRO A 183 4.94 8.08 17.37
C PRO A 183 4.59 8.65 18.76
N LYS A 184 4.39 9.97 18.80
CA LYS A 184 4.06 10.70 20.03
C LYS A 184 2.70 10.33 20.59
N ASP A 185 1.74 9.96 19.76
CA ASP A 185 0.34 9.71 20.12
C ASP A 185 0.04 8.25 20.53
N ILE A 186 0.98 7.59 21.20
CA ILE A 186 0.73 6.30 21.85
C ILE A 186 -0.05 6.49 23.16
N ASN A 187 -0.63 5.41 23.66
CA ASN A 187 -1.04 5.39 25.08
C ASN A 187 0.20 5.23 25.96
N TYR A 188 0.42 6.12 26.91
CA TYR A 188 1.63 6.16 27.76
C TYR A 188 1.63 5.12 28.88
N ASP A 189 0.54 4.42 29.14
CA ASP A 189 0.54 3.27 30.06
C ASP A 189 1.42 2.16 29.49
N PHE A 190 2.13 1.45 30.35
CA PHE A 190 3.00 0.36 29.94
C PHE A 190 2.22 -0.92 29.66
N GLY A 191 2.57 -1.60 28.57
CA GLY A 191 2.01 -2.89 28.21
C GLY A 191 2.73 -3.53 27.03
N ASN A 192 2.49 -4.82 26.80
CA ASN A 192 3.17 -5.55 25.74
C ASN A 192 2.66 -5.15 24.36
N GLY A 193 3.58 -4.71 23.51
CA GLY A 193 3.38 -4.52 22.08
C GLY A 193 3.39 -5.86 21.33
N LYS A 194 3.36 -5.75 20.01
CA LYS A 194 3.53 -6.91 19.12
C LYS A 194 4.37 -6.51 17.92
N ILE A 195 5.40 -7.27 17.62
CA ILE A 195 6.15 -7.19 16.37
C ILE A 195 5.71 -8.36 15.49
N SER A 196 5.27 -8.08 14.28
CA SER A 196 4.92 -9.09 13.27
C SER A 196 5.84 -8.88 12.07
N LEU A 197 6.45 -9.95 11.60
CA LEU A 197 7.47 -9.94 10.57
C LEU A 197 7.11 -10.93 9.48
N TYR A 198 7.13 -10.49 8.24
CA TYR A 198 7.04 -11.36 7.08
C TYR A 198 8.21 -11.03 6.16
N ALA A 199 8.92 -12.04 5.67
CA ALA A 199 9.97 -11.84 4.70
C ALA A 199 9.68 -12.62 3.43
N LYS A 200 10.00 -12.01 2.30
CA LYS A 200 9.92 -12.60 0.96
C LYS A 200 11.26 -12.45 0.29
N GLY A 201 11.78 -13.53 -0.26
CA GLY A 201 13.08 -13.51 -0.92
C GLY A 201 13.30 -14.72 -1.81
N ASP A 202 14.55 -14.99 -2.09
CA ASP A 202 14.96 -16.15 -2.85
C ASP A 202 16.16 -16.86 -2.21
N ILE A 203 16.26 -18.14 -2.49
CA ILE A 203 17.42 -18.99 -2.24
C ILE A 203 17.74 -19.72 -3.54
N GLN A 204 18.87 -19.38 -4.18
CA GLN A 204 19.30 -19.99 -5.44
C GLN A 204 18.22 -19.89 -6.56
N ASP A 205 17.62 -18.72 -6.71
CA ASP A 205 16.55 -18.40 -7.66
C ASP A 205 15.19 -19.09 -7.37
N GLU A 206 15.03 -19.76 -6.24
CA GLU A 206 13.75 -20.30 -5.79
C GLU A 206 13.09 -19.32 -4.80
N LEU A 207 11.88 -18.88 -5.13
CA LEU A 207 11.10 -17.97 -4.27
C LEU A 207 10.74 -18.67 -2.96
N CYS A 208 10.96 -17.98 -1.87
CA CYS A 208 10.69 -18.46 -0.52
C CYS A 208 10.24 -17.33 0.39
N ASP A 209 9.66 -17.70 1.52
CA ASP A 209 9.18 -16.77 2.52
C ASP A 209 9.45 -17.23 3.95
N ALA A 210 9.40 -16.27 4.87
CA ALA A 210 9.57 -16.51 6.30
C ALA A 210 8.61 -15.67 7.14
N LEU A 211 8.26 -16.18 8.31
CA LEU A 211 7.38 -15.50 9.26
C LEU A 211 8.01 -15.49 10.66
N GLY A 212 7.78 -14.42 11.41
CA GLY A 212 8.17 -14.33 12.80
C GLY A 212 7.37 -13.30 13.58
N HIS A 213 7.45 -13.36 14.90
CA HIS A 213 6.80 -12.40 15.79
C HIS A 213 7.52 -12.29 17.13
N ASN A 214 7.28 -11.18 17.82
CA ASN A 214 7.66 -10.98 19.22
C ASN A 214 6.50 -10.31 19.96
N LEU A 215 6.24 -10.76 21.19
CA LEU A 215 5.16 -10.27 22.05
C LEU A 215 5.68 -9.70 23.37
N ASP A 216 7.00 -9.60 23.54
CA ASP A 216 7.64 -9.29 24.82
C ASP A 216 8.07 -7.82 24.92
N MET A 217 8.22 -7.11 23.78
CA MET A 217 8.58 -5.69 23.77
C MET A 217 7.52 -4.85 24.48
N VAL A 218 7.93 -4.11 25.51
CA VAL A 218 7.02 -3.24 26.28
C VAL A 218 6.89 -1.88 25.58
N VAL A 219 5.67 -1.41 25.39
CA VAL A 219 5.37 -0.08 24.83
C VAL A 219 4.76 0.80 25.91
N GLY A 220 5.23 2.04 26.07
CA GLY A 220 4.66 3.01 27.02
C GLY A 220 5.68 4.01 27.54
N GLY A 221 5.20 5.07 28.19
CA GLY A 221 6.03 6.16 28.68
C GLY A 221 6.51 7.10 27.57
N THR A 222 7.38 8.05 27.92
CA THR A 222 7.96 9.05 27.01
C THR A 222 9.48 8.99 27.08
N SER A 223 10.15 9.13 25.95
CA SER A 223 11.61 9.28 25.88
C SER A 223 12.05 10.51 26.65
N SER A 224 13.20 10.40 27.29
CA SER A 224 13.90 11.58 27.89
C SER A 224 14.92 12.16 26.89
N GLU A 225 15.23 11.45 25.82
CA GLU A 225 16.26 11.79 24.84
C GLU A 225 15.65 11.77 23.45
N TYR A 226 15.03 12.88 23.02
CA TYR A 226 14.52 13.06 21.67
C TYR A 226 14.88 14.45 21.14
N THR A 227 14.96 14.59 19.84
CA THR A 227 15.11 15.89 19.18
C THR A 227 13.73 16.48 18.94
N GLU A 228 13.49 17.72 19.36
CA GLU A 228 12.24 18.41 19.03
C GLU A 228 12.15 18.67 17.53
N ASP A 229 10.97 18.48 16.98
CA ASP A 229 10.62 18.75 15.60
C ASP A 229 9.32 19.54 15.53
N PHE A 230 9.29 20.56 14.67
CA PHE A 230 8.15 21.48 14.49
C PHE A 230 7.74 21.60 13.01
N GLU A 231 8.40 20.88 12.11
CA GLU A 231 8.12 20.87 10.69
C GLU A 231 7.34 19.62 10.33
N GLY A 232 6.30 19.76 9.50
CA GLY A 232 5.56 18.62 9.00
C GLY A 232 6.18 18.03 7.73
N PRO A 233 5.71 16.84 7.29
CA PRO A 233 6.27 16.13 6.16
C PRO A 233 6.28 16.94 4.86
N GLN A 234 7.29 16.72 4.03
CA GLN A 234 7.33 17.17 2.64
C GLN A 234 6.46 16.25 1.79
N ILE A 235 5.62 16.84 0.94
CA ILE A 235 4.64 16.12 0.12
C ILE A 235 4.81 16.55 -1.34
N GLU A 236 5.11 15.59 -2.23
CA GLU A 236 5.08 15.78 -3.67
C GLU A 236 3.93 14.97 -4.24
N LEU A 237 2.98 15.64 -4.93
CA LEU A 237 1.77 15.02 -5.47
C LEU A 237 1.81 14.89 -6.98
N PHE A 238 1.45 13.72 -7.46
CA PHE A 238 1.34 13.39 -8.87
C PHE A 238 0.04 12.61 -9.11
N MET A 239 -0.44 12.64 -10.34
CA MET A 239 -1.50 11.73 -10.80
C MET A 239 -0.88 10.72 -11.76
N ASN A 240 -1.12 9.43 -11.51
CA ASN A 240 -0.63 8.26 -12.24
C ASN A 240 0.88 8.02 -12.15
N ASP A 241 1.72 8.99 -12.51
CA ASP A 241 3.18 8.87 -12.48
C ASP A 241 3.88 10.22 -12.23
N THR A 242 5.20 10.18 -12.01
CA THR A 242 6.03 11.35 -11.70
C THR A 242 6.24 12.33 -12.87
N ASN A 243 5.77 12.03 -14.09
CA ASN A 243 5.78 12.95 -15.22
C ASN A 243 4.60 13.92 -15.20
N PHE A 244 3.61 13.65 -14.34
CA PHE A 244 2.45 14.51 -14.14
C PHE A 244 2.89 15.93 -13.73
N ILE A 245 2.20 16.91 -14.26
CA ILE A 245 2.36 18.32 -13.88
C ILE A 245 1.05 18.86 -13.31
N PHE A 246 1.14 19.84 -12.44
CA PHE A 246 -0.03 20.52 -11.86
C PHE A 246 -1.00 21.00 -12.97
N GLY A 247 -2.26 20.63 -12.86
CA GLY A 247 -3.30 20.92 -13.86
C GLY A 247 -3.30 19.99 -15.08
N GLY A 248 -2.51 18.92 -15.06
CA GLY A 248 -2.38 17.96 -16.15
C GLY A 248 -3.62 17.10 -16.36
N ILE A 249 -3.62 16.36 -17.46
CA ILE A 249 -4.75 15.51 -17.88
C ILE A 249 -4.64 14.12 -17.27
N THR A 250 -5.81 13.51 -17.03
CA THR A 250 -5.95 12.09 -16.65
C THR A 250 -7.26 11.53 -17.18
N ASP A 251 -7.46 10.20 -17.05
CA ASP A 251 -8.74 9.55 -17.31
C ASP A 251 -9.65 9.56 -16.06
N ALA A 252 -10.80 8.87 -16.15
CA ALA A 252 -11.78 8.80 -15.08
C ALA A 252 -11.35 7.91 -13.89
N ASN A 253 -10.28 7.11 -14.03
CA ASN A 253 -9.79 6.20 -13.00
C ASN A 253 -8.28 6.43 -12.72
N PRO A 254 -7.88 7.65 -12.33
CA PRO A 254 -6.48 7.93 -12.08
C PRO A 254 -6.02 7.34 -10.77
N SER A 255 -4.70 7.17 -10.61
CA SER A 255 -4.10 6.91 -9.30
C SER A 255 -3.49 8.18 -8.73
N LEU A 256 -3.70 8.46 -7.44
CA LEU A 256 -2.85 9.37 -6.69
C LEU A 256 -1.50 8.70 -6.46
N PHE A 257 -0.43 9.33 -6.90
CA PHE A 257 0.92 8.96 -6.55
C PHE A 257 1.57 10.10 -5.76
N ALA A 258 1.88 9.85 -4.48
CA ALA A 258 2.51 10.85 -3.62
C ALA A 258 3.84 10.34 -3.08
N LYS A 259 4.86 11.22 -3.06
CA LYS A 259 6.11 10.98 -2.36
C LYS A 259 6.12 11.77 -1.07
N LEU A 260 6.48 11.10 0.01
CA LEU A 260 6.54 11.66 1.35
C LEU A 260 7.96 11.59 1.89
N TYR A 261 8.37 12.63 2.60
CA TYR A 261 9.63 12.65 3.32
C TYR A 261 9.51 13.47 4.60
N ASP A 262 10.06 12.95 5.70
CA ASP A 262 10.19 13.65 6.96
C ASP A 262 11.45 13.19 7.71
N GLU A 263 12.21 14.11 8.27
CA GLU A 263 13.48 13.79 8.97
C GLU A 263 13.25 12.99 10.25
N SER A 264 12.14 13.23 10.95
CA SER A 264 11.73 12.51 12.17
C SER A 264 10.94 11.24 11.85
N GLY A 265 10.42 11.11 10.63
CA GLY A 265 9.69 9.95 10.14
C GLY A 265 8.19 10.18 9.95
N ILE A 266 7.65 9.47 8.97
CA ILE A 266 6.24 9.53 8.61
C ILE A 266 5.40 8.78 9.65
N ASN A 267 4.33 9.43 10.15
CA ASN A 267 3.37 8.79 11.03
C ASN A 267 2.45 7.86 10.23
N THR A 268 2.62 6.55 10.41
CA THR A 268 1.82 5.52 9.74
C THR A 268 0.66 5.02 10.59
N VAL A 269 0.47 5.58 11.78
CA VAL A 269 -0.55 5.15 12.74
C VAL A 269 -1.95 5.45 12.23
N SER A 270 -2.82 4.44 12.19
CA SER A 270 -4.23 4.56 11.87
C SER A 270 -5.05 4.22 13.12
N ASN A 271 -5.10 5.13 14.08
CA ASN A 271 -5.80 4.89 15.35
C ASN A 271 -7.10 5.71 15.51
N GLY A 272 -7.52 6.42 14.45
CA GLY A 272 -8.78 7.17 14.42
C GLY A 272 -8.82 8.42 15.30
N ILE A 273 -7.67 8.93 15.78
CA ILE A 273 -7.59 10.09 16.66
C ILE A 273 -7.21 11.37 15.88
N GLY A 274 -7.41 11.38 14.56
CA GLY A 274 -7.24 12.60 13.74
C GLY A 274 -5.84 12.78 13.12
N HIS A 275 -4.96 11.80 13.20
CA HIS A 275 -3.65 11.81 12.56
C HIS A 275 -3.55 10.83 11.38
N ASP A 276 -4.69 10.46 10.80
CA ASP A 276 -4.72 9.65 9.59
C ASP A 276 -4.16 10.45 8.39
N MET A 277 -3.53 9.73 7.47
CA MET A 277 -3.21 10.27 6.15
C MET A 277 -4.52 10.38 5.37
N LEU A 278 -4.87 11.57 4.93
CA LEU A 278 -6.16 11.85 4.31
C LEU A 278 -6.00 12.43 2.92
N ALA A 279 -6.88 12.02 1.99
CA ALA A 279 -7.11 12.71 0.73
C ALA A 279 -8.51 13.32 0.72
N ILE A 280 -8.61 14.55 0.26
CA ILE A 280 -9.85 15.30 0.08
C ILE A 280 -9.91 15.73 -1.39
N ILE A 281 -10.93 15.28 -2.11
CA ILE A 281 -11.17 15.65 -3.49
C ILE A 281 -12.24 16.74 -3.54
N ASP A 282 -12.04 17.75 -4.42
CA ASP A 282 -12.97 18.84 -4.70
C ASP A 282 -13.45 19.58 -3.43
N GLU A 283 -12.57 19.70 -2.44
CA GLU A 283 -12.85 20.32 -1.15
C GLU A 283 -13.99 19.63 -0.34
N GLU A 284 -14.37 18.40 -0.73
CA GLU A 284 -15.42 17.64 -0.02
C GLU A 284 -14.89 17.04 1.28
N SER A 285 -14.72 17.89 2.29
CA SER A 285 -14.18 17.53 3.61
C SER A 285 -15.10 16.62 4.45
N SER A 286 -16.35 16.44 4.04
CA SER A 286 -17.32 15.57 4.73
C SER A 286 -17.04 14.07 4.54
N ASN A 287 -16.29 13.70 3.51
CA ASN A 287 -15.96 12.31 3.17
C ASN A 287 -14.47 12.13 2.79
N PRO A 288 -13.55 12.35 3.73
CA PRO A 288 -12.12 12.18 3.45
C PRO A 288 -11.78 10.71 3.21
N ILE A 289 -10.85 10.48 2.30
CA ILE A 289 -10.31 9.14 2.00
C ILE A 289 -9.12 8.88 2.91
N VAL A 290 -9.12 7.77 3.66
CA VAL A 290 -8.00 7.35 4.50
C VAL A 290 -6.96 6.62 3.63
N LEU A 291 -5.72 7.09 3.66
CA LEU A 291 -4.62 6.62 2.81
C LEU A 291 -3.59 5.73 3.52
N ASN A 292 -3.71 5.52 4.83
CA ASN A 292 -2.70 4.78 5.62
C ASN A 292 -2.38 3.38 5.07
N ASP A 293 -3.39 2.67 4.55
CA ASP A 293 -3.20 1.33 3.98
C ASP A 293 -2.50 1.34 2.62
N PHE A 294 -2.53 2.47 1.93
CA PHE A 294 -1.91 2.70 0.63
C PHE A 294 -0.50 3.29 0.72
N TYR A 295 -0.04 3.56 1.94
CA TYR A 295 1.33 4.01 2.17
C TYR A 295 2.29 2.83 2.23
N GLU A 296 3.40 2.94 1.51
CA GLU A 296 4.55 2.04 1.58
C GLU A 296 5.82 2.83 1.85
N SER A 297 6.57 2.45 2.89
CA SER A 297 7.87 3.05 3.15
C SER A 297 8.89 2.69 2.07
N ASP A 298 9.87 3.53 1.85
CA ASP A 298 11.07 3.16 1.09
C ASP A 298 11.86 2.08 1.82
N ILE A 299 12.65 1.31 1.07
CA ILE A 299 13.47 0.23 1.64
C ILE A 299 14.50 0.83 2.60
N ASN A 300 14.60 0.26 3.80
CA ASN A 300 15.51 0.68 4.87
C ASN A 300 15.27 2.13 5.36
N SER A 301 14.06 2.68 5.17
CA SER A 301 13.73 4.03 5.58
C SER A 301 12.42 4.08 6.35
N TYR A 302 12.39 4.81 7.45
CA TYR A 302 11.17 5.23 8.14
C TYR A 302 10.84 6.70 7.84
N LYS A 303 11.76 7.41 7.15
CA LYS A 303 11.68 8.84 6.85
C LYS A 303 10.95 9.12 5.54
N SER A 304 10.90 8.17 4.65
CA SER A 304 10.34 8.35 3.31
C SER A 304 9.51 7.17 2.85
N GLY A 305 8.63 7.43 1.91
CA GLY A 305 7.80 6.43 1.27
C GLY A 305 6.85 7.05 0.25
N ILE A 306 5.99 6.20 -0.28
CA ILE A 306 5.03 6.56 -1.32
C ILE A 306 3.60 6.21 -0.89
N ILE A 307 2.65 6.96 -1.40
CA ILE A 307 1.23 6.60 -1.42
C ILE A 307 0.86 6.32 -2.87
N ASP A 308 0.21 5.19 -3.12
CA ASP A 308 -0.38 4.84 -4.41
C ASP A 308 -1.83 4.44 -4.19
N TYR A 309 -2.76 5.37 -4.51
CA TYR A 309 -4.19 5.18 -4.28
C TYR A 309 -4.97 5.26 -5.60
N PRO A 310 -5.65 4.18 -6.03
CA PRO A 310 -6.46 4.19 -7.24
C PRO A 310 -7.82 4.84 -6.99
N PHE A 311 -8.12 5.93 -7.69
CA PHE A 311 -9.47 6.46 -7.74
C PHE A 311 -10.35 5.64 -8.69
N SER A 312 -11.63 5.62 -8.42
CA SER A 312 -12.64 4.99 -9.30
C SER A 312 -13.67 6.01 -9.75
N THR A 313 -13.85 6.10 -11.06
CA THR A 313 -14.97 6.80 -11.72
C THR A 313 -15.17 8.25 -11.28
N LEU A 314 -14.12 9.06 -11.46
CA LEU A 314 -14.24 10.50 -11.30
C LEU A 314 -15.01 11.11 -12.48
N SER A 315 -15.77 12.19 -12.23
CA SER A 315 -16.50 12.90 -13.27
C SER A 315 -15.56 13.63 -14.24
N GLU A 316 -16.00 13.85 -15.47
CA GLU A 316 -15.26 14.71 -16.39
C GLU A 316 -15.20 16.16 -15.90
N GLY A 317 -14.05 16.79 -16.05
CA GLY A 317 -13.83 18.18 -15.66
C GLY A 317 -12.60 18.40 -14.81
N LYS A 318 -12.52 19.57 -14.21
CA LYS A 318 -11.46 19.93 -13.26
C LYS A 318 -11.72 19.36 -11.90
N HIS A 319 -10.68 18.84 -11.29
CA HIS A 319 -10.66 18.35 -9.92
C HIS A 319 -9.50 18.97 -9.15
N SER A 320 -9.69 19.16 -7.86
CA SER A 320 -8.64 19.50 -6.90
C SER A 320 -8.46 18.36 -5.92
N LEU A 321 -7.22 18.10 -5.51
CA LEU A 321 -6.88 17.07 -4.55
C LEU A 321 -5.97 17.65 -3.48
N THR A 322 -6.40 17.57 -2.23
CA THR A 322 -5.58 17.90 -1.05
C THR A 322 -5.23 16.62 -0.31
N VAL A 323 -3.94 16.43 -0.05
CA VAL A 323 -3.43 15.31 0.77
C VAL A 323 -2.85 15.88 2.05
N LYS A 324 -3.30 15.36 3.20
CA LYS A 324 -2.79 15.73 4.52
C LYS A 324 -2.07 14.55 5.13
N VAL A 325 -0.84 14.80 5.64
CA VAL A 325 0.03 13.80 6.25
C VAL A 325 0.60 14.34 7.55
N TRP A 326 0.96 13.46 8.45
CA TRP A 326 1.54 13.76 9.75
C TRP A 326 2.91 13.08 9.92
N ASP A 327 3.80 13.70 10.67
CA ASP A 327 5.03 13.09 11.20
C ASP A 327 4.79 12.40 12.55
N VAL A 328 5.81 11.74 13.09
CA VAL A 328 5.75 11.06 14.39
C VAL A 328 5.70 12.03 15.59
N HIS A 329 5.98 13.32 15.39
CA HIS A 329 5.87 14.40 16.39
C HIS A 329 4.48 15.07 16.38
N ASN A 330 3.58 14.66 15.49
CA ASN A 330 2.25 15.22 15.26
C ASN A 330 2.26 16.61 14.57
N ASN A 331 3.30 16.94 13.81
CA ASN A 331 3.25 18.06 12.89
C ASN A 331 2.60 17.60 11.59
N SER A 332 1.74 18.43 10.99
CA SER A 332 1.07 18.11 9.74
C SER A 332 1.53 18.99 8.61
N ALA A 333 1.48 18.45 7.40
CA ALA A 333 1.57 19.21 6.17
C ALA A 333 0.42 18.84 5.23
N GLU A 334 0.11 19.77 4.31
CA GLU A 334 -0.87 19.58 3.26
C GLU A 334 -0.22 19.86 1.91
N GLY A 335 -0.37 18.90 0.99
CA GLY A 335 -0.03 19.05 -0.41
C GLY A 335 -1.30 19.23 -1.24
N VAL A 336 -1.26 20.08 -2.27
CA VAL A 336 -2.42 20.33 -3.16
C VAL A 336 -1.99 20.14 -4.60
N THR A 337 -2.83 19.46 -5.38
CA THR A 337 -2.69 19.40 -6.83
C THR A 337 -4.04 19.58 -7.52
N GLU A 338 -4.02 20.00 -8.79
CA GLU A 338 -5.20 20.06 -9.66
C GLU A 338 -4.97 19.16 -10.86
N PHE A 339 -6.04 18.61 -11.41
CA PHE A 339 -6.00 17.81 -12.64
C PHE A 339 -7.30 17.90 -13.41
N VAL A 340 -7.28 17.47 -14.66
CA VAL A 340 -8.45 17.48 -15.54
C VAL A 340 -8.75 16.06 -15.99
N VAL A 341 -9.93 15.57 -15.64
CA VAL A 341 -10.44 14.28 -16.13
C VAL A 341 -11.04 14.46 -17.51
N LEU A 342 -10.54 13.72 -18.49
CA LEU A 342 -11.06 13.67 -19.85
C LEU A 342 -11.52 12.27 -20.20
N SER A 343 -12.63 12.18 -20.96
CA SER A 343 -13.08 10.91 -21.52
C SER A 343 -12.04 10.32 -22.50
N SER A 344 -11.82 9.03 -22.43
CA SER A 344 -10.92 8.30 -23.34
C SER A 344 -11.52 8.03 -24.74
N ASN A 345 -12.79 8.40 -24.98
CA ASN A 345 -13.49 8.05 -26.21
C ASN A 345 -12.90 8.67 -27.48
N ASN A 346 -12.22 9.81 -27.37
CA ASN A 346 -11.56 10.45 -28.51
C ASN A 346 -10.17 10.92 -28.06
N LEU A 347 -9.16 10.67 -28.90
CA LEU A 347 -7.82 11.20 -28.65
C LEU A 347 -7.84 12.74 -28.57
N THR A 348 -7.37 13.23 -27.44
CA THR A 348 -7.24 14.66 -27.16
C THR A 348 -5.78 14.96 -26.85
N ILE A 349 -5.24 16.03 -27.50
CA ILE A 349 -3.88 16.52 -27.27
C ILE A 349 -3.98 17.92 -26.68
N GLN A 350 -3.24 18.17 -25.61
CA GLN A 350 -3.14 19.49 -24.96
C GLN A 350 -1.70 19.80 -24.55
N ASN A 351 -1.47 21.04 -24.09
CA ASN A 351 -0.22 21.47 -23.47
C ASN A 351 1.04 21.14 -24.28
N LEU A 352 0.96 21.26 -25.62
CA LEU A 352 2.14 21.12 -26.47
C LEU A 352 3.12 22.28 -26.22
N LEU A 353 4.30 21.96 -25.75
CA LEU A 353 5.35 22.94 -25.46
C LEU A 353 6.72 22.45 -25.90
N ASN A 354 7.67 23.38 -26.06
CA ASN A 354 9.07 23.04 -26.25
C ASN A 354 9.97 23.77 -25.26
N TYR A 355 11.04 23.08 -24.85
CA TYR A 355 12.07 23.65 -23.97
C TYR A 355 13.46 23.07 -24.34
N PRO A 356 14.55 23.91 -24.42
CA PRO A 356 14.56 25.36 -24.27
C PRO A 356 13.93 26.10 -25.46
N ASN A 357 13.34 27.26 -25.19
CA ASN A 357 12.89 28.22 -26.21
C ASN A 357 13.31 29.63 -25.73
N PRO A 358 14.23 30.34 -26.40
CA PRO A 358 14.76 30.09 -27.76
C PRO A 358 15.64 28.83 -27.89
N VAL A 359 15.61 28.25 -29.09
CA VAL A 359 16.44 27.11 -29.47
C VAL A 359 17.85 27.57 -29.85
N VAL A 360 18.89 26.98 -29.25
CA VAL A 360 20.29 27.25 -29.60
C VAL A 360 20.87 26.08 -30.37
N ASP A 361 20.95 24.91 -29.76
CA ASP A 361 21.49 23.70 -30.36
C ASP A 361 20.40 22.61 -30.55
N PHE A 362 19.53 22.47 -29.56
CA PHE A 362 18.40 21.57 -29.63
C PHE A 362 17.24 22.07 -28.76
N THR A 363 16.06 21.51 -28.95
CA THR A 363 14.91 21.69 -28.10
C THR A 363 14.16 20.35 -27.98
N SER A 364 13.42 20.16 -26.90
CA SER A 364 12.61 18.99 -26.63
C SER A 364 11.15 19.38 -26.57
N PHE A 365 10.31 18.69 -27.31
CA PHE A 365 8.86 18.88 -27.27
C PHE A 365 8.21 17.90 -26.33
N TYR A 366 7.20 18.38 -25.61
CA TYR A 366 6.36 17.60 -24.71
C TYR A 366 4.90 17.94 -25.00
N PHE A 367 4.03 16.96 -24.84
CA PHE A 367 2.58 17.18 -24.93
C PHE A 367 1.84 16.26 -23.95
N GLU A 368 0.60 16.60 -23.67
CA GLU A 368 -0.31 15.78 -22.88
C GLU A 368 -1.40 15.17 -23.76
N HIS A 369 -1.87 13.97 -23.40
CA HIS A 369 -2.88 13.22 -24.14
C HIS A 369 -3.74 12.41 -23.15
N ASN A 370 -4.92 11.96 -23.58
CA ASN A 370 -5.87 11.17 -22.77
C ASN A 370 -5.87 9.66 -23.08
N GLN A 371 -4.82 9.13 -23.71
CA GLN A 371 -4.71 7.73 -24.09
C GLN A 371 -3.50 7.10 -23.40
N ASN A 372 -3.72 6.37 -22.30
CA ASN A 372 -2.66 5.66 -21.59
C ASN A 372 -2.52 4.24 -22.14
N ASN A 373 -1.28 3.80 -22.39
CA ASN A 373 -0.94 2.47 -22.92
C ASN A 373 -1.58 2.11 -24.28
N GLU A 374 -2.10 3.09 -25.03
CA GLU A 374 -2.63 2.91 -26.36
C GLU A 374 -1.60 3.28 -27.44
N GLN A 375 -1.57 2.52 -28.51
CA GLN A 375 -0.66 2.80 -29.62
C GLN A 375 -1.11 4.05 -30.38
N MET A 376 -0.17 5.00 -30.55
CA MET A 376 -0.44 6.30 -31.17
C MET A 376 0.66 6.65 -32.17
N LYS A 377 0.26 7.18 -33.33
CA LYS A 377 1.19 7.75 -34.30
C LYS A 377 1.25 9.27 -34.15
N VAL A 378 2.45 9.78 -33.90
CA VAL A 378 2.68 11.19 -33.67
C VAL A 378 3.50 11.77 -34.81
N VAL A 379 3.07 12.90 -35.34
CA VAL A 379 3.78 13.67 -36.36
C VAL A 379 3.96 15.10 -35.87
N LEU A 380 5.18 15.46 -35.54
CA LEU A 380 5.55 16.83 -35.20
C LEU A 380 6.11 17.53 -36.44
N GLN A 381 5.47 18.63 -36.82
CA GLN A 381 5.89 19.45 -37.97
C GLN A 381 6.41 20.80 -37.49
N ILE A 382 7.57 21.20 -37.98
CA ILE A 382 8.16 22.54 -37.78
C ILE A 382 8.04 23.30 -39.08
N ILE A 383 7.46 24.49 -39.02
CA ILE A 383 6.94 25.24 -40.15
C ILE A 383 7.53 26.65 -40.13
N ASP A 384 8.00 27.15 -41.26
CA ASP A 384 8.43 28.53 -41.38
C ASP A 384 7.26 29.52 -41.49
N LEU A 385 7.54 30.82 -41.41
CA LEU A 385 6.50 31.85 -41.51
C LEU A 385 5.80 31.95 -42.88
N GLN A 386 6.31 31.24 -43.92
CA GLN A 386 5.70 31.13 -45.24
C GLN A 386 4.77 29.88 -45.31
N GLY A 387 4.62 29.12 -44.24
CA GLY A 387 3.81 27.94 -44.20
C GLY A 387 4.44 26.66 -44.74
N ARG A 388 5.76 26.66 -45.00
CA ARG A 388 6.50 25.50 -45.50
C ARG A 388 6.96 24.63 -44.34
N VAL A 389 6.72 23.35 -44.40
CA VAL A 389 7.27 22.39 -43.45
C VAL A 389 8.78 22.28 -43.68
N VAL A 390 9.58 22.66 -42.69
CA VAL A 390 11.04 22.61 -42.74
C VAL A 390 11.63 21.38 -42.08
N LYS A 391 10.87 20.77 -41.17
CA LYS A 391 11.19 19.47 -40.52
C LYS A 391 9.92 18.73 -40.15
N GLU A 392 9.92 17.42 -40.35
CA GLU A 392 8.88 16.53 -39.90
C GLU A 392 9.51 15.38 -39.09
N ILE A 393 9.02 15.16 -37.86
CA ILE A 393 9.46 14.08 -36.97
C ILE A 393 8.26 13.15 -36.77
N LYS A 394 8.45 11.87 -37.04
CA LYS A 394 7.40 10.84 -36.91
C LYS A 394 7.83 9.83 -35.87
N GLU A 395 6.92 9.52 -34.97
CA GLU A 395 7.12 8.50 -33.95
C GLU A 395 5.86 7.63 -33.84
N ASP A 396 6.06 6.31 -33.71
CA ASP A 396 5.04 5.37 -33.29
C ASP A 396 5.29 5.08 -31.81
N ILE A 397 4.36 5.45 -30.96
CA ILE A 397 4.52 5.43 -29.50
C ILE A 397 3.42 4.60 -28.83
N THR A 398 3.76 4.05 -27.69
CA THR A 398 2.79 3.50 -26.73
C THR A 398 3.13 4.16 -25.38
N PRO A 399 2.55 5.33 -25.10
CA PRO A 399 2.95 6.10 -23.94
C PRO A 399 2.46 5.45 -22.64
N ASN A 400 3.31 5.41 -21.65
CA ASN A 400 2.94 5.10 -20.27
C ASN A 400 2.67 6.43 -19.54
N GLY A 401 1.45 6.61 -19.05
CA GLY A 401 0.99 7.88 -18.49
C GLY A 401 0.29 8.79 -19.51
N TYR A 402 0.10 10.04 -19.15
CA TYR A 402 -0.69 11.03 -19.91
C TYR A 402 0.16 12.19 -20.46
N ARG A 403 1.47 12.13 -20.31
CA ARG A 403 2.43 13.09 -20.84
C ARG A 403 3.53 12.37 -21.60
N TYR A 404 3.78 12.81 -22.83
CA TYR A 404 4.79 12.23 -23.69
C TYR A 404 5.86 13.24 -24.07
N GLY A 405 7.08 12.77 -24.21
CA GLY A 405 8.31 13.48 -24.58
C GLY A 405 9.51 12.94 -23.79
N PRO A 406 10.73 13.38 -24.10
CA PRO A 406 11.06 14.43 -25.08
C PRO A 406 11.08 13.93 -26.53
N ILE A 407 10.42 14.66 -27.46
CA ILE A 407 10.69 14.57 -28.89
C ILE A 407 11.75 15.61 -29.21
N GLN A 408 12.94 15.20 -29.59
CA GLN A 408 14.08 16.08 -29.77
C GLN A 408 14.21 16.63 -31.20
N TRP A 409 14.55 17.91 -31.31
CA TRP A 409 14.89 18.55 -32.56
C TRP A 409 16.17 19.37 -32.43
N ASP A 410 17.13 19.20 -33.37
CA ASP A 410 18.47 19.78 -33.42
C ASP A 410 18.57 21.12 -34.19
N GLY A 411 17.44 21.77 -34.50
CA GLY A 411 17.39 23.02 -35.21
C GLY A 411 17.73 22.92 -36.70
N LYS A 412 17.73 21.70 -37.27
CA LYS A 412 18.03 21.49 -38.70
C LYS A 412 16.76 21.17 -39.50
N SER A 413 16.86 21.47 -40.80
CA SER A 413 15.85 21.11 -41.80
C SER A 413 15.83 19.62 -42.09
N GLU A 414 14.88 19.19 -42.93
CA GLU A 414 14.80 17.82 -43.42
C GLU A 414 16.06 17.40 -44.21
N SER A 415 16.71 18.35 -44.93
CA SER A 415 17.97 18.13 -45.66
C SER A 415 19.20 18.08 -44.74
N GLY A 416 19.07 18.40 -43.44
CA GLY A 416 20.16 18.43 -42.47
C GLY A 416 20.86 19.80 -42.37
N ASP A 417 20.39 20.83 -43.08
CA ASP A 417 20.95 22.18 -43.05
C ASP A 417 20.48 22.92 -41.78
N LYS A 418 21.37 23.65 -41.13
CA LYS A 418 21.01 24.48 -39.99
C LYS A 418 20.08 25.60 -40.44
N LEU A 419 18.96 25.74 -39.75
CA LEU A 419 17.98 26.78 -40.05
C LEU A 419 18.49 28.16 -39.60
N ASN A 420 18.05 29.20 -40.33
CA ASN A 420 18.39 30.59 -39.98
C ASN A 420 17.71 30.99 -38.66
N THR A 421 18.32 31.95 -37.97
CA THR A 421 17.69 32.56 -36.79
C THR A 421 16.37 33.21 -37.19
N GLY A 422 15.30 32.83 -36.52
CA GLY A 422 13.97 33.31 -36.86
C GLY A 422 12.89 32.65 -35.96
N VAL A 423 11.65 32.95 -36.27
CA VAL A 423 10.48 32.37 -35.65
C VAL A 423 9.97 31.22 -36.52
N TYR A 424 9.74 30.07 -35.89
CA TYR A 424 9.15 28.90 -36.50
C TYR A 424 7.91 28.53 -35.72
N VAL A 425 6.89 28.03 -36.39
CA VAL A 425 5.68 27.49 -35.78
C VAL A 425 5.81 25.99 -35.79
N TYR A 426 5.29 25.33 -34.76
CA TYR A 426 5.21 23.87 -34.73
C TYR A 426 3.77 23.43 -34.55
N SER A 427 3.45 22.27 -35.10
CA SER A 427 2.18 21.60 -34.92
C SER A 427 2.40 20.11 -34.67
N LEU A 428 1.50 19.53 -33.90
CA LEU A 428 1.52 18.10 -33.61
C LEU A 428 0.19 17.49 -34.05
N ILE A 429 0.29 16.38 -34.76
CA ILE A 429 -0.85 15.57 -35.23
C ILE A 429 -0.66 14.19 -34.61
N ALA A 430 -1.69 13.68 -33.95
CA ALA A 430 -1.68 12.33 -33.41
C ALA A 430 -2.93 11.56 -33.87
N SER A 431 -2.79 10.26 -34.09
CA SER A 431 -3.87 9.39 -34.59
C SER A 431 -3.71 7.96 -34.08
#